data_35f4539d4e1c85eb501a750940169f26
#
_entry.id   35f4539d4e1c85eb501a750940169f26
#
_cell.length_a   1.000
_cell.length_b   1.000
_cell.length_c   1.000
_cell.angle_alpha   90.00
_cell.angle_beta   90.00
_cell.angle_gamma   90.00
#
_symmetry.space_group_name_H-M   'P 1'
#
loop_
_entity.id
_entity.type
_entity.pdbx_description
1 polymer ?
#
loop_
_entity_poly.entity_id
_entity_poly.type
_entity_poly.pdbx_seq_one_letter_code
_entity_poly.pdbx_strand_id
1 'polypeptide(L)'
;MKKRIYAILGLLIPAMAVAENTPVKYADAANLTIVNKAQPGGSAFQRIEVARYPELTPTVTRYYRYSTGLAVAFRTDSRNIRARWTTVNQLLGANSTLIAQRGLDLYIRRDGKWVFAGVGVPSKSGTQHEAPVVEHMDTTMKECLLYLPLHDEIAALEIGTDEGARLEAAPDPFRHRIVVIGSSITHGTSASRPGMAYAARLGRALGFGFVNLGASGQCKLDTFFARIAAETRADAFVFD
;
A
#
# COMPACT_ATOMS: atom_id res chain seq x y z
N MET A 1 -26.00 -28.76 -66.03
CA MET A 1 -25.38 -27.44 -65.58
C MET A 1 -25.18 -27.46 -64.10
N LYS A 2 -23.92 -27.60 -63.57
CA LYS A 2 -23.60 -27.61 -62.16
C LYS A 2 -23.25 -26.17 -61.71
N LYS A 3 -24.09 -25.57 -60.87
CA LYS A 3 -23.82 -24.27 -60.27
C LYS A 3 -22.77 -24.43 -59.16
N ARG A 4 -21.60 -23.76 -59.28
CA ARG A 4 -20.57 -23.66 -58.24
C ARG A 4 -20.94 -22.48 -57.36
N ILE A 5 -21.14 -22.74 -56.07
CA ILE A 5 -21.31 -21.72 -55.04
C ILE A 5 -19.90 -21.43 -54.46
N TYR A 6 -19.43 -20.21 -54.61
CA TYR A 6 -18.19 -19.73 -53.96
C TYR A 6 -18.57 -19.09 -52.62
N ALA A 7 -18.15 -19.68 -51.51
CA ALA A 7 -18.25 -19.07 -50.20
C ALA A 7 -17.02 -18.15 -49.99
N ILE A 8 -17.27 -16.85 -49.82
CA ILE A 8 -16.24 -15.88 -49.45
C ILE A 8 -16.12 -15.93 -47.94
N LEU A 9 -15.02 -16.50 -47.44
CA LEU A 9 -14.66 -16.49 -46.02
C LEU A 9 -14.04 -15.14 -45.71
N GLY A 10 -14.81 -14.24 -45.11
CA GLY A 10 -14.31 -12.94 -44.63
C GLY A 10 -13.40 -13.15 -43.42
N LEU A 11 -12.12 -12.84 -43.60
CA LEU A 11 -11.16 -12.80 -42.48
C LEU A 11 -11.45 -11.56 -41.61
N LEU A 12 -12.08 -11.76 -40.46
CA LEU A 12 -12.14 -10.74 -39.40
C LEU A 12 -10.73 -10.62 -38.80
N ILE A 13 -9.99 -9.60 -39.21
CA ILE A 13 -8.74 -9.18 -38.53
C ILE A 13 -9.18 -8.45 -37.26
N PRO A 14 -8.86 -8.96 -36.07
CA PRO A 14 -9.11 -8.19 -34.86
C PRO A 14 -8.27 -6.92 -34.93
N ALA A 15 -8.90 -5.75 -34.85
CA ALA A 15 -8.22 -4.49 -34.68
C ALA A 15 -7.40 -4.58 -33.37
N MET A 16 -6.09 -4.65 -33.50
CA MET A 16 -5.22 -4.44 -32.34
C MET A 16 -5.49 -3.03 -31.82
N ALA A 17 -6.10 -2.94 -30.65
CA ALA A 17 -6.21 -1.69 -29.93
C ALA A 17 -4.77 -1.24 -29.63
N VAL A 18 -4.31 -0.20 -30.33
CA VAL A 18 -3.10 0.53 -29.95
C VAL A 18 -3.37 1.05 -28.55
N ALA A 19 -2.53 0.63 -27.59
CA ALA A 19 -2.60 1.17 -26.24
C ALA A 19 -2.41 2.69 -26.35
N GLU A 20 -3.49 3.45 -26.16
CA GLU A 20 -3.41 4.90 -26.05
C GLU A 20 -2.50 5.20 -24.85
N ASN A 21 -1.36 5.81 -25.16
CA ASN A 21 -0.41 6.27 -24.14
C ASN A 21 -1.00 7.53 -23.50
N THR A 22 -2.02 7.35 -22.65
CA THR A 22 -2.70 8.44 -21.97
C THR A 22 -1.67 9.14 -21.07
N PRO A 23 -1.48 10.46 -21.22
CA PRO A 23 -0.58 11.21 -20.35
C PRO A 23 -0.93 10.99 -18.88
N VAL A 24 0.10 10.88 -18.03
CA VAL A 24 -0.06 10.60 -16.60
C VAL A 24 0.29 11.83 -15.78
N LYS A 25 -0.64 12.25 -14.90
CA LYS A 25 -0.40 13.30 -13.91
C LYS A 25 -0.08 12.66 -12.57
N TYR A 26 1.07 13.01 -12.00
CA TYR A 26 1.51 12.55 -10.68
C TYR A 26 1.18 13.58 -9.60
N ALA A 27 0.79 13.08 -8.42
CA ALA A 27 0.57 13.89 -7.21
C ALA A 27 1.22 13.23 -6.01
N ASP A 28 1.79 14.05 -5.12
CA ASP A 28 2.42 13.58 -3.89
C ASP A 28 1.37 12.94 -2.96
N ALA A 29 1.57 11.68 -2.63
CA ALA A 29 0.68 10.92 -1.77
C ALA A 29 0.69 11.40 -0.30
N ALA A 30 1.68 12.18 0.13
CA ALA A 30 1.70 12.80 1.46
C ALA A 30 0.57 13.82 1.64
N ASN A 31 0.00 14.36 0.54
CA ASN A 31 -1.15 15.27 0.54
C ASN A 31 -2.51 14.52 0.58
N LEU A 32 -2.50 13.20 0.55
CA LEU A 32 -3.68 12.34 0.67
C LEU A 32 -3.85 11.85 2.11
N THR A 33 -4.86 11.04 2.37
CA THR A 33 -5.11 10.53 3.72
C THR A 33 -4.22 9.34 4.04
N ILE A 34 -3.27 9.51 4.95
CA ILE A 34 -2.46 8.42 5.48
C ILE A 34 -3.19 7.80 6.66
N VAL A 35 -3.52 6.51 6.57
CA VAL A 35 -4.22 5.76 7.62
C VAL A 35 -3.29 4.82 8.39
N ASN A 36 -3.68 4.46 9.60
CA ASN A 36 -2.97 3.55 10.51
C ASN A 36 -1.60 4.06 11.03
N LYS A 37 -1.27 5.33 10.84
CA LYS A 37 -0.08 5.92 11.44
C LYS A 37 -0.28 6.04 12.95
N ALA A 38 0.71 5.61 13.76
CA ALA A 38 0.57 5.59 15.22
C ALA A 38 0.43 6.99 15.81
N GLN A 39 1.22 7.93 15.32
CA GLN A 39 1.27 9.30 15.83
C GLN A 39 1.28 10.32 14.69
N PRO A 40 0.69 11.49 14.86
CA PRO A 40 0.90 12.60 13.93
C PRO A 40 2.37 13.09 14.04
N GLY A 41 2.87 13.73 13.01
CA GLY A 41 4.25 14.24 12.98
C GLY A 41 5.25 13.30 12.32
N GLY A 42 6.49 13.78 12.15
CA GLY A 42 7.54 13.11 11.41
C GLY A 42 7.21 12.91 9.92
N SER A 43 7.94 12.04 9.24
CA SER A 43 7.66 11.69 7.83
C SER A 43 6.27 11.07 7.68
N ALA A 44 5.54 11.44 6.61
CA ALA A 44 4.20 10.95 6.33
C ALA A 44 4.14 9.41 6.29
N PHE A 45 5.20 8.77 5.80
CA PHE A 45 5.24 7.33 5.55
C PHE A 45 5.97 6.52 6.62
N GLN A 46 6.34 7.14 7.77
CA GLN A 46 6.86 6.44 8.95
C GLN A 46 5.74 6.16 9.95
N ARG A 47 5.84 5.02 10.66
CA ARG A 47 4.82 4.61 11.64
C ARG A 47 4.72 5.54 12.85
N ILE A 48 5.88 6.02 13.33
CA ILE A 48 6.04 6.96 14.45
C ILE A 48 7.06 8.03 14.08
N GLU A 49 7.12 9.11 14.87
CA GLU A 49 8.20 10.07 14.84
C GLU A 49 9.37 9.56 15.71
N VAL A 50 10.30 8.81 15.09
CA VAL A 50 11.38 8.12 15.83
C VAL A 50 12.30 9.07 16.62
N ALA A 51 12.42 10.33 16.22
CA ALA A 51 13.22 11.34 16.92
C ALA A 51 12.73 11.63 18.36
N ARG A 52 11.45 11.32 18.65
CA ARG A 52 10.86 11.46 19.99
C ARG A 52 11.32 10.38 20.97
N TYR A 53 11.98 9.33 20.48
CA TYR A 53 12.33 8.13 21.25
C TYR A 53 13.84 7.82 21.10
N PRO A 54 14.73 8.65 21.67
CA PRO A 54 16.18 8.47 21.57
C PRO A 54 16.69 7.17 22.22
N GLU A 55 15.86 6.54 23.07
CA GLU A 55 16.15 5.26 23.73
C GLU A 55 15.97 4.03 22.81
N LEU A 56 15.40 4.19 21.61
CA LEU A 56 15.23 3.09 20.68
C LEU A 56 16.58 2.53 20.22
N THR A 57 16.67 1.19 20.18
CA THR A 57 17.83 0.56 19.56
C THR A 57 17.89 0.89 18.07
N PRO A 58 19.09 0.87 17.44
CA PRO A 58 19.21 1.15 16.00
C PRO A 58 18.30 0.27 15.13
N THR A 59 18.11 -0.99 15.51
CA THR A 59 17.24 -1.92 14.79
C THR A 59 15.76 -1.56 14.92
N VAL A 60 15.29 -1.20 16.11
CA VAL A 60 13.90 -0.79 16.33
C VAL A 60 13.63 0.55 15.67
N THR A 61 14.57 1.50 15.73
CA THR A 61 14.51 2.79 15.02
C THR A 61 14.30 2.56 13.53
N ARG A 62 15.11 1.69 12.90
CA ARG A 62 14.98 1.33 11.49
C ARG A 62 13.61 0.73 11.20
N TYR A 63 13.14 -0.24 12.01
CA TYR A 63 11.84 -0.88 11.80
C TYR A 63 10.68 0.11 11.93
N TYR A 64 10.73 1.04 12.86
CA TYR A 64 9.65 2.02 13.02
C TYR A 64 9.64 3.14 11.96
N ARG A 65 10.72 3.29 11.22
CA ARG A 65 10.73 4.07 9.97
C ARG A 65 10.04 3.36 8.82
N TYR A 66 9.96 2.02 8.83
CA TYR A 66 9.26 1.29 7.77
C TYR A 66 7.78 1.68 7.74
N SER A 67 7.22 1.61 6.53
CA SER A 67 5.83 1.98 6.28
C SER A 67 4.83 0.87 6.64
N THR A 68 5.25 -0.12 7.41
CA THR A 68 4.50 -1.32 7.79
C THR A 68 3.10 -1.01 8.31
N GLY A 69 2.07 -1.54 7.67
CA GLY A 69 0.67 -1.35 8.08
C GLY A 69 0.04 -0.02 7.68
N LEU A 70 0.85 0.95 7.21
CA LEU A 70 0.32 2.20 6.68
C LEU A 70 -0.37 1.96 5.34
N ALA A 71 -1.38 2.76 5.05
CA ALA A 71 -1.97 2.84 3.73
C ALA A 71 -2.35 4.28 3.38
N VAL A 72 -2.46 4.56 2.08
CA VAL A 72 -2.97 5.81 1.53
C VAL A 72 -4.41 5.59 1.11
N ALA A 73 -5.35 6.35 1.67
CA ALA A 73 -6.76 6.36 1.28
C ALA A 73 -7.04 7.55 0.36
N PHE A 74 -7.58 7.28 -0.83
CA PHE A 74 -7.89 8.28 -1.84
C PHE A 74 -9.09 7.87 -2.70
N ARG A 75 -9.59 8.81 -3.49
CA ARG A 75 -10.63 8.56 -4.51
C ARG A 75 -10.14 9.02 -5.88
N THR A 76 -10.51 8.26 -6.90
CA THR A 76 -10.20 8.62 -8.29
C THR A 76 -11.21 8.00 -9.26
N ASP A 77 -11.45 8.69 -10.37
CA ASP A 77 -12.20 8.18 -11.53
C ASP A 77 -11.27 7.75 -12.67
N SER A 78 -9.95 7.75 -12.45
CA SER A 78 -8.96 7.28 -13.41
C SER A 78 -9.18 5.83 -13.81
N ARG A 79 -8.92 5.51 -15.07
CA ARG A 79 -8.91 4.14 -15.58
C ARG A 79 -7.61 3.40 -15.27
N ASN A 80 -6.53 4.16 -15.09
CA ASN A 80 -5.21 3.63 -14.82
C ASN A 80 -4.64 4.31 -13.58
N ILE A 81 -4.03 3.55 -12.69
CA ILE A 81 -3.29 4.07 -11.55
C ILE A 81 -1.86 3.56 -11.66
N ARG A 82 -0.91 4.49 -11.64
CA ARG A 82 0.52 4.25 -11.58
C ARG A 82 1.08 4.76 -10.26
N ALA A 83 2.27 4.37 -9.91
CA ALA A 83 2.97 4.93 -8.77
C ALA A 83 4.45 5.12 -9.10
N ARG A 84 5.02 6.18 -8.52
CA ARG A 84 6.46 6.40 -8.38
C ARG A 84 6.79 6.46 -6.92
N TRP A 85 7.77 5.68 -6.47
CA TRP A 85 8.16 5.73 -5.05
C TRP A 85 9.65 5.47 -4.87
N THR A 86 10.18 6.03 -3.79
CA THR A 86 11.57 5.85 -3.40
C THR A 86 11.61 5.14 -2.06
N THR A 87 12.34 4.02 -1.99
CA THR A 87 12.64 3.31 -0.74
C THR A 87 14.04 3.63 -0.26
N VAL A 88 14.35 3.28 0.99
CA VAL A 88 15.63 3.65 1.63
C VAL A 88 16.62 2.49 1.68
N ASN A 89 16.13 1.25 1.99
CA ASN A 89 17.02 0.11 2.15
C ASN A 89 17.50 -0.44 0.81
N GLN A 90 18.76 -0.84 0.77
CA GLN A 90 19.33 -1.50 -0.41
C GLN A 90 19.33 -3.03 -0.28
N LEU A 91 19.35 -3.55 0.94
CA LEU A 91 19.37 -4.98 1.22
C LEU A 91 17.97 -5.52 1.46
N LEU A 92 17.67 -6.65 0.83
CA LEU A 92 16.41 -7.36 0.95
C LEU A 92 16.56 -8.58 1.86
N GLY A 93 15.53 -8.87 2.66
CA GLY A 93 15.43 -10.11 3.41
C GLY A 93 15.10 -11.29 2.50
N ALA A 94 15.67 -12.46 2.79
CA ALA A 94 15.47 -13.67 1.98
C ALA A 94 14.10 -14.33 2.16
N ASN A 95 13.38 -14.02 3.23
CA ASN A 95 12.16 -14.71 3.66
C ASN A 95 10.85 -13.98 3.31
N SER A 96 10.90 -13.00 2.43
CA SER A 96 9.72 -12.24 2.01
C SER A 96 9.80 -11.92 0.52
N THR A 97 8.65 -11.83 -0.14
CA THR A 97 8.60 -11.44 -1.55
C THR A 97 9.07 -10.00 -1.75
N LEU A 98 9.58 -9.67 -2.94
CA LEU A 98 9.97 -8.32 -3.29
C LEU A 98 8.81 -7.34 -3.14
N ILE A 99 7.59 -7.76 -3.50
CA ILE A 99 6.37 -6.94 -3.37
C ILE A 99 6.06 -6.68 -1.89
N ALA A 100 6.16 -7.68 -1.01
CA ALA A 100 5.93 -7.48 0.42
C ALA A 100 6.96 -6.53 1.04
N GLN A 101 8.20 -6.61 0.59
CA GLN A 101 9.28 -5.79 1.16
C GLN A 101 9.22 -4.34 0.72
N ARG A 102 8.99 -4.05 -0.57
CA ARG A 102 9.13 -2.73 -1.22
C ARG A 102 7.96 -2.31 -2.09
N GLY A 103 7.04 -3.23 -2.39
CA GLY A 103 5.93 -2.98 -3.31
C GLY A 103 4.74 -2.31 -2.64
N LEU A 104 3.78 -1.99 -3.49
CA LEU A 104 2.52 -1.37 -3.11
C LEU A 104 1.38 -2.38 -3.38
N ASP A 105 0.29 -2.33 -2.59
CA ASP A 105 -0.80 -3.30 -2.67
C ASP A 105 -2.15 -2.58 -2.62
N LEU A 106 -2.86 -2.50 -3.76
CA LEU A 106 -4.07 -1.70 -3.95
C LEU A 106 -5.33 -2.52 -3.74
N TYR A 107 -6.25 -1.95 -2.97
CA TYR A 107 -7.62 -2.41 -2.82
C TYR A 107 -8.58 -1.30 -3.24
N ILE A 108 -9.68 -1.69 -3.88
CA ILE A 108 -10.78 -0.80 -4.28
C ILE A 108 -12.05 -1.24 -3.57
N ARG A 109 -12.89 -0.29 -3.14
CA ARG A 109 -14.16 -0.59 -2.52
C ARG A 109 -15.23 -0.89 -3.56
N ARG A 110 -15.82 -2.09 -3.50
CA ARG A 110 -16.94 -2.52 -4.34
C ARG A 110 -18.02 -3.14 -3.44
N ASP A 111 -19.25 -2.71 -3.59
CA ASP A 111 -20.40 -3.22 -2.80
C ASP A 111 -20.12 -3.25 -1.29
N GLY A 112 -19.48 -2.18 -0.79
CA GLY A 112 -19.13 -2.03 0.63
C GLY A 112 -17.91 -2.85 1.08
N LYS A 113 -17.29 -3.66 0.23
CA LYS A 113 -16.14 -4.53 0.55
C LYS A 113 -14.87 -4.06 -0.15
N TRP A 114 -13.72 -4.24 0.51
CA TRP A 114 -12.42 -4.03 -0.10
C TRP A 114 -12.01 -5.24 -0.95
N VAL A 115 -11.86 -5.02 -2.25
CA VAL A 115 -11.46 -6.04 -3.23
C VAL A 115 -10.06 -5.73 -3.70
N PHE A 116 -9.22 -6.75 -3.83
CA PHE A 116 -7.89 -6.61 -4.41
C PHE A 116 -7.98 -6.10 -5.86
N ALA A 117 -7.20 -5.07 -6.18
CA ALA A 117 -7.20 -4.46 -7.51
C ALA A 117 -5.89 -4.61 -8.25
N GLY A 118 -4.75 -4.54 -7.56
CA GLY A 118 -3.45 -4.65 -8.21
C GLY A 118 -2.28 -4.37 -7.28
N VAL A 119 -1.06 -4.45 -7.82
CA VAL A 119 0.18 -4.22 -7.09
C VAL A 119 1.13 -3.32 -7.86
N GLY A 120 1.79 -2.41 -7.16
CA GLY A 120 2.97 -1.73 -7.67
C GLY A 120 4.20 -2.64 -7.46
N VAL A 121 4.67 -3.26 -8.54
CA VAL A 121 5.84 -4.14 -8.49
C VAL A 121 7.11 -3.29 -8.48
N PRO A 122 7.95 -3.37 -7.43
CA PRO A 122 9.15 -2.55 -7.36
C PRO A 122 10.22 -3.03 -8.35
N SER A 123 11.11 -2.14 -8.73
CA SER A 123 12.32 -2.47 -9.50
C SER A 123 13.13 -3.54 -8.76
N LYS A 124 13.73 -4.47 -9.48
CA LYS A 124 14.53 -5.56 -8.91
C LYS A 124 15.79 -5.04 -8.19
N SER A 125 16.30 -3.89 -8.60
CA SER A 125 17.48 -3.24 -8.04
C SER A 125 17.25 -1.74 -7.82
N GLY A 126 18.07 -1.14 -6.97
CA GLY A 126 17.96 0.28 -6.62
C GLY A 126 16.85 0.59 -5.64
N THR A 127 16.62 1.86 -5.42
CA THR A 127 15.66 2.40 -4.46
C THR A 127 14.57 3.24 -5.12
N GLN A 128 14.70 3.54 -6.40
CA GLN A 128 13.68 4.25 -7.18
C GLN A 128 12.83 3.25 -7.97
N HIS A 129 11.54 3.38 -7.87
CA HIS A 129 10.57 2.49 -8.45
C HIS A 129 9.49 3.26 -9.19
N GLU A 130 9.09 2.73 -10.34
CA GLU A 130 7.90 3.18 -11.06
C GLU A 130 7.19 1.97 -11.65
N ALA A 131 5.88 1.87 -11.46
CA ALA A 131 5.09 0.77 -12.02
C ALA A 131 3.63 1.17 -12.23
N PRO A 132 2.94 0.53 -13.19
CA PRO A 132 1.48 0.46 -13.15
C PRO A 132 1.06 -0.30 -11.90
N VAL A 133 -0.01 0.15 -11.25
CA VAL A 133 -0.61 -0.52 -10.09
C VAL A 133 -1.87 -1.26 -10.51
N VAL A 134 -2.71 -0.62 -11.31
CA VAL A 134 -3.90 -1.20 -11.96
C VAL A 134 -4.20 -0.45 -13.25
N GLU A 135 -4.72 -1.15 -14.25
CA GLU A 135 -5.05 -0.60 -15.56
C GLU A 135 -6.43 -1.07 -16.01
N HIS A 136 -7.00 -0.37 -17.00
CA HIS A 136 -8.26 -0.72 -17.67
C HIS A 136 -9.50 -0.75 -16.77
N MET A 137 -9.55 0.07 -15.73
CA MET A 137 -10.76 0.26 -14.93
C MET A 137 -11.81 1.09 -15.71
N ASP A 138 -13.02 1.14 -15.17
CA ASP A 138 -14.05 2.09 -15.63
C ASP A 138 -13.73 3.54 -15.14
N THR A 139 -14.55 4.50 -15.57
CA THR A 139 -14.43 5.93 -15.20
C THR A 139 -15.33 6.33 -14.04
N THR A 140 -15.89 5.38 -13.30
CA THR A 140 -16.64 5.70 -12.07
C THR A 140 -15.66 6.11 -10.96
N MET A 141 -16.13 6.94 -10.01
CA MET A 141 -15.33 7.30 -8.84
C MET A 141 -15.13 6.08 -7.94
N LYS A 142 -13.89 5.74 -7.66
CA LYS A 142 -13.48 4.59 -6.83
C LYS A 142 -12.87 5.05 -5.52
N GLU A 143 -13.26 4.41 -4.41
CA GLU A 143 -12.53 4.51 -3.14
C GLU A 143 -11.37 3.52 -3.18
N CYS A 144 -10.17 4.01 -2.93
CA CYS A 144 -8.90 3.29 -3.02
C CYS A 144 -8.19 3.24 -1.68
N LEU A 145 -7.57 2.10 -1.37
CA LEU A 145 -6.72 1.90 -0.20
C LEU A 145 -5.43 1.23 -0.66
N LEU A 146 -4.33 1.99 -0.68
CA LEU A 146 -3.02 1.56 -1.15
C LEU A 146 -2.11 1.27 0.03
N TYR A 147 -1.90 -0.01 0.37
CA TYR A 147 -0.97 -0.43 1.42
C TYR A 147 0.48 -0.25 0.98
N LEU A 148 1.29 0.20 1.94
CA LEU A 148 2.70 0.52 1.79
C LEU A 148 3.60 -0.65 2.20
N PRO A 149 4.89 -0.65 1.82
CA PRO A 149 5.84 -1.73 2.10
C PRO A 149 5.88 -2.18 3.56
N LEU A 150 6.08 -3.49 3.78
CA LEU A 150 6.23 -4.04 5.13
C LEU A 150 7.65 -3.90 5.68
N HIS A 151 8.67 -3.95 4.81
CA HIS A 151 10.07 -4.09 5.25
C HIS A 151 10.99 -3.02 4.67
N ASP A 152 10.41 -1.87 4.25
CA ASP A 152 11.18 -0.73 3.81
C ASP A 152 10.51 0.59 4.23
N GLU A 153 11.33 1.63 4.32
CA GLU A 153 10.90 3.00 4.50
C GLU A 153 10.61 3.62 3.14
N ILE A 154 9.47 4.28 2.99
CA ILE A 154 9.21 5.15 1.84
C ILE A 154 9.69 6.56 2.15
N ALA A 155 10.63 7.05 1.33
CA ALA A 155 11.11 8.43 1.38
C ALA A 155 10.21 9.37 0.58
N ALA A 156 9.66 8.92 -0.55
CA ALA A 156 8.72 9.66 -1.39
C ALA A 156 7.76 8.70 -2.08
N LEU A 157 6.52 9.13 -2.28
CA LEU A 157 5.49 8.40 -3.02
C LEU A 157 4.61 9.36 -3.79
N GLU A 158 4.48 9.12 -5.08
CA GLU A 158 3.55 9.83 -5.97
C GLU A 158 2.55 8.84 -6.57
N ILE A 159 1.29 9.23 -6.62
CA ILE A 159 0.23 8.49 -7.32
C ILE A 159 -0.02 9.17 -8.66
N GLY A 160 0.11 8.40 -9.73
CA GLY A 160 -0.16 8.81 -11.10
C GLY A 160 -1.54 8.36 -11.55
N THR A 161 -2.30 9.27 -12.15
CA THR A 161 -3.61 9.04 -12.75
C THR A 161 -3.61 9.52 -14.19
N ASP A 162 -4.57 9.07 -14.98
CA ASP A 162 -4.77 9.59 -16.34
C ASP A 162 -4.96 11.11 -16.30
N GLU A 163 -4.42 11.83 -17.27
CA GLU A 163 -4.60 13.28 -17.37
C GLU A 163 -6.08 13.64 -17.45
N GLY A 164 -6.52 14.61 -16.64
CA GLY A 164 -7.91 15.01 -16.53
C GLY A 164 -8.74 14.19 -15.54
N ALA A 165 -8.26 13.03 -15.08
CA ALA A 165 -8.92 12.30 -14.01
C ALA A 165 -8.77 13.02 -12.66
N ARG A 166 -9.77 12.86 -11.80
CA ARG A 166 -9.75 13.38 -10.44
C ARG A 166 -8.95 12.46 -9.53
N LEU A 167 -8.16 13.06 -8.64
CA LEU A 167 -7.48 12.39 -7.54
C LEU A 167 -7.72 13.22 -6.28
N GLU A 168 -8.39 12.65 -5.30
CA GLU A 168 -8.82 13.34 -4.07
C GLU A 168 -8.45 12.53 -2.84
N ALA A 169 -8.11 13.20 -1.73
CA ALA A 169 -8.01 12.55 -0.43
C ALA A 169 -9.38 11.95 -0.05
N ALA A 170 -9.41 10.69 0.39
CA ALA A 170 -10.59 10.07 0.95
C ALA A 170 -10.63 10.26 2.48
N PRO A 171 -11.80 10.23 3.13
CA PRO A 171 -11.86 10.07 4.58
C PRO A 171 -11.18 8.78 5.02
N ASP A 172 -10.71 8.73 6.30
CA ASP A 172 -10.26 7.47 6.89
C ASP A 172 -11.41 6.44 6.84
N PRO A 173 -11.22 5.29 6.17
CA PRO A 173 -12.29 4.31 6.02
C PRO A 173 -12.55 3.48 7.29
N PHE A 174 -11.75 3.65 8.33
CA PHE A 174 -11.80 2.85 9.54
C PHE A 174 -12.46 3.58 10.70
N ARG A 175 -13.34 2.88 11.43
CA ARG A 175 -14.15 3.47 12.51
C ARG A 175 -13.49 3.43 13.88
N HIS A 176 -12.71 2.38 14.13
CA HIS A 176 -12.02 2.14 15.40
C HIS A 176 -10.53 2.00 15.13
N ARG A 177 -9.75 2.21 16.17
CA ARG A 177 -8.29 2.22 16.09
C ARG A 177 -7.73 1.20 17.07
N ILE A 178 -7.20 0.10 16.53
CA ILE A 178 -6.61 -0.99 17.30
C ILE A 178 -5.09 -0.93 17.13
N VAL A 179 -4.36 -0.79 18.23
CA VAL A 179 -2.90 -0.88 18.22
C VAL A 179 -2.50 -2.33 18.44
N VAL A 180 -1.68 -2.86 17.53
CA VAL A 180 -1.15 -4.22 17.65
C VAL A 180 0.36 -4.14 17.88
N ILE A 181 0.81 -4.71 19.00
CA ILE A 181 2.21 -4.77 19.42
C ILE A 181 2.66 -6.21 19.38
N GLY A 182 3.78 -6.50 18.72
CA GLY A 182 4.26 -7.86 18.59
C GLY A 182 5.58 -7.94 17.84
N SER A 183 5.98 -9.16 17.49
CA SER A 183 7.26 -9.42 16.84
C SER A 183 7.12 -9.56 15.32
N SER A 184 7.66 -10.64 14.74
CA SER A 184 7.76 -10.83 13.28
C SER A 184 6.41 -11.08 12.61
N ILE A 185 5.50 -11.79 13.27
CA ILE A 185 4.18 -12.08 12.71
C ILE A 185 3.37 -10.79 12.62
N THR A 186 3.36 -9.99 13.68
CA THR A 186 2.72 -8.67 13.69
C THR A 186 3.35 -7.73 12.67
N HIS A 187 4.68 -7.72 12.52
CA HIS A 187 5.38 -6.94 11.49
C HIS A 187 4.93 -7.34 10.07
N GLY A 188 4.41 -8.55 9.88
CA GLY A 188 3.97 -9.07 8.58
C GLY A 188 5.03 -9.88 7.84
N THR A 189 6.03 -10.42 8.54
CA THR A 189 7.06 -11.28 7.95
C THR A 189 6.41 -12.47 7.23
N SER A 190 6.90 -12.76 6.02
CA SER A 190 6.41 -13.81 5.12
C SER A 190 5.00 -13.61 4.55
N ALA A 191 4.37 -12.46 4.75
CA ALA A 191 3.20 -12.10 3.96
C ALA A 191 3.58 -11.96 2.48
N SER A 192 2.72 -12.38 1.57
CA SER A 192 2.99 -12.35 0.12
C SER A 192 3.04 -10.94 -0.47
N ARG A 193 2.35 -9.98 0.15
CA ARG A 193 2.29 -8.56 -0.20
C ARG A 193 1.75 -7.73 0.97
N PRO A 194 1.90 -6.40 0.99
CA PRO A 194 1.58 -5.56 2.15
C PRO A 194 0.18 -5.76 2.75
N GLY A 195 -0.87 -5.73 1.94
CA GLY A 195 -2.23 -5.90 2.41
C GLY A 195 -2.60 -7.33 2.86
N MET A 196 -1.68 -8.29 2.75
CA MET A 196 -1.87 -9.66 3.21
C MET A 196 -1.31 -9.93 4.62
N ALA A 197 -0.60 -8.97 5.23
CA ALA A 197 -0.33 -9.03 6.67
C ALA A 197 -1.64 -9.14 7.45
N TYR A 198 -1.68 -9.93 8.52
CA TYR A 198 -2.93 -10.27 9.20
C TYR A 198 -3.69 -9.03 9.70
N ALA A 199 -2.98 -8.04 10.24
CA ALA A 199 -3.58 -6.80 10.72
C ALA A 199 -4.29 -6.03 9.58
N ALA A 200 -3.69 -5.96 8.40
CA ALA A 200 -4.31 -5.33 7.22
C ALA A 200 -5.55 -6.11 6.75
N ARG A 201 -5.53 -7.45 6.80
CA ARG A 201 -6.67 -8.29 6.46
C ARG A 201 -7.83 -8.10 7.43
N LEU A 202 -7.54 -8.12 8.74
CA LEU A 202 -8.55 -7.86 9.78
C LEU A 202 -9.14 -6.45 9.62
N GLY A 203 -8.30 -5.45 9.37
CA GLY A 203 -8.75 -4.07 9.16
C GLY A 203 -9.80 -3.96 8.07
N ARG A 204 -9.54 -4.53 6.90
CA ARG A 204 -10.50 -4.54 5.79
C ARG A 204 -11.75 -5.36 6.07
N ALA A 205 -11.63 -6.46 6.80
CA ALA A 205 -12.77 -7.34 7.12
C ALA A 205 -13.70 -6.73 8.18
N LEU A 206 -13.14 -6.04 9.17
CA LEU A 206 -13.87 -5.51 10.31
C LEU A 206 -14.22 -4.02 10.17
N GLY A 207 -13.59 -3.30 9.26
CA GLY A 207 -13.69 -1.85 9.14
C GLY A 207 -12.99 -1.11 10.29
N PHE A 208 -11.93 -1.68 10.86
CA PHE A 208 -11.13 -1.11 11.94
C PHE A 208 -9.73 -0.76 11.46
N GLY A 209 -9.18 0.36 11.92
CA GLY A 209 -7.79 0.73 11.69
C GLY A 209 -6.87 -0.07 12.61
N PHE A 210 -5.96 -0.84 12.03
CA PHE A 210 -4.94 -1.58 12.77
C PHE A 210 -3.60 -0.86 12.66
N VAL A 211 -3.23 -0.18 13.74
CA VAL A 211 -1.91 0.45 13.90
C VAL A 211 -0.88 -0.61 14.21
N ASN A 212 -0.02 -0.89 13.27
CA ASN A 212 0.96 -1.97 13.38
C ASN A 212 2.25 -1.47 14.07
N LEU A 213 2.49 -1.88 15.32
CA LEU A 213 3.73 -1.67 16.05
C LEU A 213 4.59 -2.94 16.16
N GLY A 214 4.45 -3.88 15.23
CA GLY A 214 5.28 -5.05 15.13
C GLY A 214 6.75 -4.71 14.85
N ALA A 215 7.68 -5.37 15.56
CA ALA A 215 9.12 -5.22 15.42
C ALA A 215 9.80 -6.59 15.41
N SER A 216 10.11 -7.10 14.22
CA SER A 216 10.59 -8.47 13.98
C SER A 216 11.81 -8.81 14.84
N GLY A 217 11.67 -9.82 15.72
CA GLY A 217 12.72 -10.27 16.65
C GLY A 217 13.09 -9.24 17.74
N GLN A 218 12.38 -8.11 17.84
CA GLN A 218 12.75 -7.01 18.77
C GLN A 218 11.69 -6.73 19.84
N CYS A 219 10.49 -7.29 19.76
CA CYS A 219 9.46 -7.10 20.76
C CYS A 219 9.79 -7.95 22.01
N LYS A 220 10.61 -7.39 22.91
CA LYS A 220 11.14 -8.05 24.11
C LYS A 220 10.63 -7.39 25.41
N LEU A 221 9.48 -6.68 25.32
CA LEU A 221 8.87 -5.96 26.44
C LEU A 221 9.74 -4.80 27.01
N ASP A 222 10.65 -4.24 26.20
CA ASP A 222 11.37 -3.04 26.58
C ASP A 222 10.40 -1.88 26.85
N THR A 223 10.74 -1.02 27.80
CA THR A 223 9.86 0.06 28.27
C THR A 223 9.45 1.04 27.19
N PHE A 224 10.27 1.24 26.17
CA PHE A 224 9.92 2.13 25.06
C PHE A 224 8.70 1.63 24.26
N PHE A 225 8.42 0.31 24.18
CA PHE A 225 7.18 -0.18 23.55
C PHE A 225 5.95 0.27 24.33
N ALA A 226 6.00 0.19 25.67
CA ALA A 226 4.91 0.65 26.52
C ALA A 226 4.71 2.17 26.39
N ARG A 227 5.79 2.94 26.32
CA ARG A 227 5.75 4.39 26.12
C ARG A 227 5.12 4.76 24.80
N ILE A 228 5.54 4.13 23.67
CA ILE A 228 4.97 4.37 22.34
C ILE A 228 3.48 4.01 22.35
N ALA A 229 3.10 2.88 22.94
CA ALA A 229 1.71 2.47 23.08
C ALA A 229 0.89 3.51 23.85
N ALA A 230 1.36 3.95 25.01
CA ALA A 230 0.68 4.94 25.86
C ALA A 230 0.49 6.30 25.17
N GLU A 231 1.41 6.69 24.29
CA GLU A 231 1.34 7.92 23.51
C GLU A 231 0.55 7.76 22.20
N THR A 232 0.09 6.54 21.86
CA THR A 232 -0.69 6.26 20.66
C THR A 232 -2.18 6.23 21.00
N ARG A 233 -2.97 7.11 20.38
CA ARG A 233 -4.43 7.06 20.53
C ARG A 233 -4.98 5.76 19.96
N ALA A 234 -5.73 5.02 20.77
CA ALA A 234 -6.37 3.76 20.39
C ALA A 234 -7.67 3.51 21.16
N ASP A 235 -8.56 2.73 20.57
CA ASP A 235 -9.75 2.20 21.24
C ASP A 235 -9.43 0.87 21.95
N ALA A 236 -8.42 0.13 21.46
CA ALA A 236 -7.93 -1.09 22.08
C ALA A 236 -6.46 -1.37 21.73
N PHE A 237 -5.82 -2.16 22.59
CA PHE A 237 -4.46 -2.66 22.42
C PHE A 237 -4.47 -4.19 22.38
N VAL A 238 -3.69 -4.74 21.44
CA VAL A 238 -3.48 -6.19 21.29
C VAL A 238 -1.98 -6.45 21.40
N PHE A 239 -1.61 -7.36 22.27
CA PHE A 239 -0.24 -7.86 22.44
C PHE A 239 -0.17 -9.27 21.88
N ASP A 240 0.70 -9.50 20.87
CA ASP A 240 0.87 -10.74 20.11
C ASP A 240 2.24 -11.38 20.39
#